data_1f7aabf709de22f16b088405d6e7efa7
#
_entry.id   1f7aabf709de22f16b088405d6e7efa7
#
_cell.length_a   1.000
_cell.length_b   1.000
_cell.length_c   1.000
_cell.angle_alpha   90.00
_cell.angle_beta   90.00
_cell.angle_gamma   90.00
#
_symmetry.space_group_name_H-M   'P 1'
#
loop_
_entity.id
_entity.type
_entity.pdbx_description
1 polymer ?
#
loop_
_entity_poly.entity_id
_entity_poly.type
_entity_poly.pdbx_seq_one_letter_code
_entity_poly.pdbx_strand_id
1 'polypeptide(L)'
;VITIVLWFGGNMVLIDNTMDAATFIGFLVLTYNILTPAKAISKATYSVQRGNASSERILEIIETETTLKDAPNAINKVSFDTKIEVENIDFRYEKERVLKNFSMSVPKGQTIALVGQSGSGKSTIANLITRFYDVNQGHIKIDGTDIREISKQSLRNLMGLVTQDSILFNDSIRNNTA
;
A
#
# COMPACT_ATOMS: atom_id res chain seq x y z
N VAL A 1 11.16 -10.16 43.96
CA VAL A 1 12.63 -10.19 44.01
C VAL A 1 13.13 -9.34 45.19
N ILE A 2 12.79 -8.06 45.28
CA ILE A 2 13.27 -7.16 46.36
C ILE A 2 12.90 -7.70 47.75
N THR A 3 11.68 -8.21 47.91
CA THR A 3 11.21 -8.80 49.19
C THR A 3 12.06 -9.99 49.61
N ILE A 4 12.46 -10.84 48.65
CA ILE A 4 13.32 -12.01 48.92
C ILE A 4 14.73 -11.55 49.33
N VAL A 5 15.29 -10.54 48.67
CA VAL A 5 16.60 -9.99 48.97
C VAL A 5 16.60 -9.34 50.36
N LEU A 6 15.55 -8.60 50.72
CA LEU A 6 15.43 -7.98 52.05
C LEU A 6 15.28 -9.04 53.14
N TRP A 7 14.50 -10.08 52.92
CA TRP A 7 14.35 -11.17 53.91
C TRP A 7 15.64 -11.92 54.13
N PHE A 8 16.29 -12.37 53.04
CA PHE A 8 17.51 -13.16 53.12
C PHE A 8 18.69 -12.35 53.65
N GLY A 9 18.92 -11.15 53.11
CA GLY A 9 20.00 -10.25 53.55
C GLY A 9 19.74 -9.72 54.94
N GLY A 10 18.50 -9.43 55.35
CA GLY A 10 18.17 -9.06 56.71
C GLY A 10 18.51 -10.15 57.74
N ASN A 11 18.25 -11.41 57.40
CA ASN A 11 18.65 -12.56 58.23
C ASN A 11 20.17 -12.67 58.38
N MET A 12 20.92 -12.47 57.29
CA MET A 12 22.39 -12.51 57.34
C MET A 12 22.99 -11.41 58.19
N VAL A 13 22.36 -10.24 58.26
CA VAL A 13 22.81 -9.11 59.07
C VAL A 13 22.36 -9.23 60.53
N LEU A 14 21.09 -9.58 60.79
CA LEU A 14 20.48 -9.51 62.12
C LEU A 14 20.59 -10.80 62.93
N ILE A 15 20.61 -11.96 62.26
CA ILE A 15 20.59 -13.28 62.92
C ILE A 15 21.96 -13.94 62.81
N ASP A 16 22.48 -14.07 61.62
CA ASP A 16 23.70 -14.86 61.34
C ASP A 16 24.99 -14.06 61.59
N ASN A 17 24.90 -12.72 61.70
CA ASN A 17 26.05 -11.78 61.82
C ASN A 17 27.17 -12.04 60.80
N THR A 18 26.82 -12.57 59.63
CA THR A 18 27.75 -12.92 58.54
C THR A 18 28.05 -11.74 57.62
N MET A 19 27.22 -10.71 57.66
CA MET A 19 27.34 -9.51 56.82
C MET A 19 27.15 -8.25 57.66
N ASP A 20 27.99 -7.25 57.41
CA ASP A 20 27.87 -5.92 58.03
C ASP A 20 26.67 -5.15 57.41
N ALA A 21 25.97 -4.39 58.27
CA ALA A 21 24.79 -3.63 57.87
C ALA A 21 25.10 -2.58 56.78
N ALA A 22 26.29 -1.93 56.83
CA ALA A 22 26.69 -0.95 55.83
C ALA A 22 26.88 -1.63 54.44
N THR A 23 27.49 -2.80 54.42
CA THR A 23 27.67 -3.61 53.20
C THR A 23 26.33 -4.02 52.58
N PHE A 24 25.37 -4.44 53.43
CA PHE A 24 24.03 -4.81 52.97
C PHE A 24 23.28 -3.61 52.34
N ILE A 25 23.33 -2.44 52.99
CA ILE A 25 22.72 -1.22 52.45
C ILE A 25 23.41 -0.83 51.13
N GLY A 26 24.74 -0.88 51.06
CA GLY A 26 25.47 -0.65 49.80
C GLY A 26 25.02 -1.60 48.66
N PHE A 27 24.83 -2.88 48.97
CA PHE A 27 24.34 -3.86 48.01
C PHE A 27 22.90 -3.54 47.51
N LEU A 28 22.03 -3.10 48.42
CA LEU A 28 20.66 -2.67 48.07
C LEU A 28 20.67 -1.48 47.11
N VAL A 29 21.50 -0.47 47.42
CA VAL A 29 21.64 0.72 46.57
C VAL A 29 22.17 0.36 45.19
N LEU A 30 23.20 -0.47 45.10
CA LEU A 30 23.72 -0.98 43.82
C LEU A 30 22.67 -1.76 43.03
N THR A 31 21.94 -2.67 43.69
CA THR A 31 20.89 -3.44 43.08
C THR A 31 19.77 -2.56 42.52
N TYR A 32 19.36 -1.53 43.27
CA TYR A 32 18.37 -0.56 42.82
C TYR A 32 18.84 0.23 41.60
N ASN A 33 20.09 0.69 41.62
CA ASN A 33 20.68 1.43 40.51
C ASN A 33 20.83 0.61 39.23
N ILE A 34 21.01 -0.70 39.33
CA ILE A 34 21.06 -1.61 38.17
C ILE A 34 19.66 -1.85 37.56
N LEU A 35 18.62 -1.87 38.40
CA LEU A 35 17.22 -2.13 37.91
C LEU A 35 16.73 -1.04 36.97
N THR A 36 17.12 0.21 37.17
CA THR A 36 16.69 1.33 36.33
C THR A 36 17.20 1.21 34.87
N PRO A 37 18.52 1.05 34.63
CA PRO A 37 19.01 0.85 33.27
C PRO A 37 18.52 -0.47 32.62
N ALA A 38 18.33 -1.54 33.41
CA ALA A 38 17.78 -2.79 32.90
C ALA A 38 16.36 -2.61 32.35
N LYS A 39 15.50 -1.86 33.04
CA LYS A 39 14.17 -1.49 32.53
C LYS A 39 14.24 -0.62 31.29
N ALA A 40 15.19 0.32 31.24
CA ALA A 40 15.38 1.18 30.07
C ALA A 40 15.80 0.39 28.83
N ILE A 41 16.70 -0.59 28.98
CA ILE A 41 17.12 -1.49 27.88
C ILE A 41 15.93 -2.30 27.38
N SER A 42 15.15 -2.90 28.26
CA SER A 42 13.96 -3.68 27.88
C SER A 42 12.95 -2.82 27.11
N LYS A 43 12.72 -1.58 27.56
CA LYS A 43 11.83 -0.63 26.86
C LYS A 43 12.39 -0.23 25.50
N ALA A 44 13.70 0.00 25.40
CA ALA A 44 14.36 0.35 24.14
C ALA A 44 14.23 -0.80 23.12
N THR A 45 14.48 -2.05 23.53
CA THR A 45 14.33 -3.23 22.67
C THR A 45 12.89 -3.34 22.13
N TYR A 46 11.89 -3.16 22.99
CA TYR A 46 10.50 -3.16 22.56
C TYR A 46 10.19 -2.04 21.55
N SER A 47 10.71 -0.84 21.80
CA SER A 47 10.53 0.31 20.89
C SER A 47 11.16 0.06 19.52
N VAL A 48 12.35 -0.54 19.47
CA VAL A 48 13.04 -0.91 18.22
C VAL A 48 12.23 -1.95 17.46
N GLN A 49 11.75 -3.00 18.13
CA GLN A 49 10.92 -4.02 17.46
C GLN A 49 9.64 -3.42 16.87
N ARG A 50 8.98 -2.52 17.59
CA ARG A 50 7.79 -1.83 17.10
C ARG A 50 8.12 -0.90 15.92
N GLY A 51 9.25 -0.21 15.97
CA GLY A 51 9.75 0.61 14.87
C GLY A 51 10.02 -0.21 13.62
N ASN A 52 10.70 -1.34 13.75
CA ASN A 52 10.98 -2.24 12.65
C ASN A 52 9.70 -2.76 11.98
N ALA A 53 8.72 -3.22 12.76
CA ALA A 53 7.45 -3.69 12.22
C ALA A 53 6.67 -2.60 11.45
N SER A 54 6.78 -1.34 11.88
CA SER A 54 6.18 -0.21 11.14
C SER A 54 6.95 0.10 9.86
N SER A 55 8.28 0.05 9.90
CA SER A 55 9.15 0.27 8.74
C SER A 55 8.95 -0.81 7.68
N GLU A 56 8.81 -2.07 8.08
CA GLU A 56 8.58 -3.20 7.20
C GLU A 56 7.30 -3.02 6.36
N ARG A 57 6.21 -2.57 6.99
CA ARG A 57 4.95 -2.26 6.27
C ARG A 57 5.10 -1.11 5.27
N ILE A 58 5.91 -0.10 5.59
CA ILE A 58 6.18 1.01 4.68
C ILE A 58 7.03 0.53 3.50
N LEU A 59 8.06 -0.26 3.77
CA LEU A 59 8.92 -0.83 2.73
C LEU A 59 8.13 -1.76 1.80
N GLU A 60 7.23 -2.59 2.31
CA GLU A 60 6.34 -3.44 1.51
C GLU A 60 5.55 -2.63 0.48
N ILE A 61 5.04 -1.44 0.86
CA ILE A 61 4.32 -0.55 -0.06
C ILE A 61 5.28 0.09 -1.08
N ILE A 62 6.45 0.55 -0.64
CA ILE A 62 7.42 1.24 -1.49
C ILE A 62 8.06 0.27 -2.50
N GLU A 63 8.37 -0.94 -2.05
CA GLU A 63 9.03 -1.98 -2.85
C GLU A 63 8.04 -2.79 -3.70
N THR A 64 6.72 -2.60 -3.51
CA THR A 64 5.72 -3.29 -4.33
C THR A 64 5.89 -2.91 -5.79
N GLU A 65 6.34 -3.85 -6.59
CA GLU A 65 6.47 -3.66 -8.03
C GLU A 65 5.10 -3.60 -8.69
N THR A 66 4.92 -2.59 -9.55
CA THR A 66 3.72 -2.50 -10.40
C THR A 66 3.69 -3.66 -11.37
N THR A 67 2.63 -4.44 -11.37
CA THR A 67 2.42 -5.56 -12.32
C THR A 67 2.30 -5.08 -13.77
N LEU A 68 1.82 -3.85 -13.96
CA LEU A 68 1.67 -3.20 -15.26
C LEU A 68 2.96 -2.44 -15.61
N LYS A 69 3.84 -3.06 -16.38
CA LYS A 69 5.05 -2.41 -16.93
C LYS A 69 4.78 -1.99 -18.38
N ASP A 70 5.36 -0.87 -18.80
CA ASP A 70 5.34 -0.48 -20.21
C ASP A 70 6.20 -1.45 -21.02
N ALA A 71 5.79 -1.70 -22.26
CA ALA A 71 6.60 -2.47 -23.18
C ALA A 71 7.95 -1.77 -23.41
N PRO A 72 9.06 -2.51 -23.61
CA PRO A 72 10.37 -1.92 -23.83
C PRO A 72 10.40 -0.90 -24.99
N ASN A 73 9.53 -1.08 -25.99
CA ASN A 73 9.39 -0.23 -27.15
C ASN A 73 8.05 0.54 -27.15
N ALA A 74 7.53 0.87 -25.97
CA ALA A 74 6.27 1.58 -25.86
C ALA A 74 6.34 2.93 -26.57
N ILE A 75 5.36 3.20 -27.40
CA ILE A 75 5.27 4.44 -28.20
C ILE A 75 4.61 5.55 -27.39
N ASN A 76 5.01 6.79 -27.65
CA ASN A 76 4.36 7.97 -27.12
C ASN A 76 3.30 8.47 -28.10
N LYS A 77 2.04 8.13 -27.84
CA LYS A 77 0.90 8.63 -28.64
C LYS A 77 0.43 9.96 -28.07
N VAL A 78 0.40 10.99 -28.90
CA VAL A 78 0.10 12.37 -28.49
C VAL A 78 -1.29 12.85 -28.90
N SER A 79 -2.01 12.10 -29.75
CA SER A 79 -3.34 12.46 -30.24
C SER A 79 -4.29 11.28 -30.29
N PHE A 80 -5.57 11.58 -30.25
CA PHE A 80 -6.68 10.67 -30.53
C PHE A 80 -7.43 11.21 -31.75
N ASP A 81 -7.44 10.46 -32.86
CA ASP A 81 -7.87 10.99 -34.16
C ASP A 81 -9.09 10.33 -34.75
N THR A 82 -9.33 9.04 -34.52
CA THR A 82 -10.40 8.31 -35.19
C THR A 82 -11.36 7.59 -34.25
N LYS A 83 -10.91 6.59 -33.49
CA LYS A 83 -11.78 5.76 -32.67
C LYS A 83 -11.03 4.98 -31.59
N ILE A 84 -11.79 4.59 -30.55
CA ILE A 84 -11.40 3.55 -29.58
C ILE A 84 -12.10 2.26 -30.00
N GLU A 85 -11.38 1.16 -30.07
CA GLU A 85 -11.90 -0.17 -30.36
C GLU A 85 -11.60 -1.13 -29.22
N VAL A 86 -12.61 -1.86 -28.83
CA VAL A 86 -12.53 -2.96 -27.87
C VAL A 86 -12.92 -4.23 -28.62
N GLU A 87 -12.01 -5.17 -28.75
CA GLU A 87 -12.17 -6.35 -29.58
C GLU A 87 -12.11 -7.62 -28.75
N ASN A 88 -13.23 -8.31 -28.65
CA ASN A 88 -13.40 -9.66 -28.08
C ASN A 88 -12.69 -9.81 -26.72
N ILE A 89 -12.83 -8.83 -25.83
CA ILE A 89 -12.16 -8.87 -24.54
C ILE A 89 -12.82 -9.85 -23.59
N ASP A 90 -11.97 -10.66 -22.96
CA ASP A 90 -12.29 -11.42 -21.77
C ASP A 90 -11.50 -10.81 -20.60
N PHE A 91 -12.21 -10.60 -19.48
CA PHE A 91 -11.55 -10.05 -18.30
C PHE A 91 -12.09 -10.66 -17.00
N ARG A 92 -11.17 -10.92 -16.08
CA ARG A 92 -11.44 -11.37 -14.71
C ARG A 92 -10.53 -10.65 -13.72
N TYR A 93 -11.09 -10.28 -12.59
CA TYR A 93 -10.31 -9.93 -11.41
C TYR A 93 -9.99 -11.24 -10.68
N GLU A 94 -8.72 -11.57 -10.53
CA GLU A 94 -8.27 -12.82 -9.89
C GLU A 94 -9.06 -14.07 -10.37
N LYS A 95 -10.14 -14.44 -9.68
CA LYS A 95 -10.96 -15.64 -9.96
C LYS A 95 -12.30 -15.31 -10.61
N GLU A 96 -12.85 -14.11 -10.44
CA GLU A 96 -14.17 -13.75 -10.93
C GLU A 96 -14.11 -13.17 -12.33
N ARG A 97 -14.80 -13.84 -13.28
CA ARG A 97 -14.90 -13.37 -14.66
C ARG A 97 -15.98 -12.32 -14.77
N VAL A 98 -15.61 -11.12 -15.19
CA VAL A 98 -16.49 -9.93 -15.26
C VAL A 98 -16.94 -9.66 -16.70
N LEU A 99 -16.05 -9.79 -17.67
CA LEU A 99 -16.37 -9.57 -19.07
C LEU A 99 -16.12 -10.85 -19.87
N LYS A 100 -17.02 -11.12 -20.83
CA LYS A 100 -16.97 -12.27 -21.70
C LYS A 100 -17.23 -11.86 -23.14
N ASN A 101 -16.23 -12.00 -24.00
CA ASN A 101 -16.29 -11.73 -25.44
C ASN A 101 -16.96 -10.37 -25.75
N PHE A 102 -16.55 -9.33 -24.98
CA PHE A 102 -17.12 -8.00 -25.12
C PHE A 102 -16.40 -7.23 -26.23
N SER A 103 -17.18 -6.61 -27.12
CA SER A 103 -16.66 -5.77 -28.19
C SER A 103 -17.46 -4.49 -28.30
N MET A 104 -16.79 -3.37 -28.56
CA MET A 104 -17.42 -2.09 -28.88
C MET A 104 -16.47 -1.20 -29.67
N SER A 105 -17.03 -0.22 -30.38
CA SER A 105 -16.27 0.81 -31.09
C SER A 105 -16.86 2.17 -30.79
N VAL A 106 -15.97 3.13 -30.47
CA VAL A 106 -16.31 4.50 -30.10
C VAL A 106 -15.61 5.44 -31.06
N PRO A 107 -16.25 5.95 -32.12
CA PRO A 107 -15.70 6.96 -33.00
C PRO A 107 -15.43 8.28 -32.23
N LYS A 108 -14.43 9.03 -32.68
CA LYS A 108 -14.10 10.35 -32.13
C LYS A 108 -15.34 11.27 -32.17
N GLY A 109 -15.54 12.00 -31.07
CA GLY A 109 -16.66 12.94 -30.93
C GLY A 109 -18.00 12.31 -30.58
N GLN A 110 -18.08 10.99 -30.44
CA GLN A 110 -19.31 10.32 -30.00
C GLN A 110 -19.32 10.11 -28.48
N THR A 111 -20.52 10.18 -27.90
CA THR A 111 -20.77 9.83 -26.51
C THR A 111 -21.47 8.48 -26.45
N ILE A 112 -20.96 7.55 -25.64
CA ILE A 112 -21.55 6.23 -25.41
C ILE A 112 -22.00 6.10 -23.96
N ALA A 113 -23.21 5.60 -23.73
CA ALA A 113 -23.69 5.23 -22.41
C ALA A 113 -23.63 3.71 -22.24
N LEU A 114 -22.90 3.25 -21.23
CA LEU A 114 -22.91 1.84 -20.81
C LEU A 114 -24.02 1.64 -19.79
N VAL A 115 -25.02 0.83 -20.14
CA VAL A 115 -26.18 0.52 -19.28
C VAL A 115 -26.16 -0.93 -18.86
N GLY A 116 -26.66 -1.23 -17.67
CA GLY A 116 -26.72 -2.59 -17.13
C GLY A 116 -26.84 -2.61 -15.61
N GLN A 117 -27.11 -3.78 -15.06
CA GLN A 117 -27.23 -3.99 -13.61
C GLN A 117 -25.92 -3.66 -12.88
N SER A 118 -26.00 -3.47 -11.56
CA SER A 118 -24.80 -3.36 -10.73
C SER A 118 -23.94 -4.63 -10.87
N GLY A 119 -22.63 -4.48 -10.98
CA GLY A 119 -21.71 -5.62 -11.21
C GLY A 119 -21.58 -6.10 -12.66
N SER A 120 -22.30 -5.52 -13.63
CA SER A 120 -22.23 -5.95 -15.04
C SER A 120 -20.93 -5.55 -15.78
N GLY A 121 -19.93 -4.99 -15.09
CA GLY A 121 -18.62 -4.68 -15.68
C GLY A 121 -18.47 -3.29 -16.29
N LYS A 122 -19.44 -2.36 -16.10
CA LYS A 122 -19.34 -0.99 -16.67
C LYS A 122 -18.10 -0.24 -16.24
N SER A 123 -17.84 -0.20 -14.94
CA SER A 123 -16.63 0.44 -14.38
C SER A 123 -15.36 -0.32 -14.77
N THR A 124 -15.46 -1.63 -14.94
CA THR A 124 -14.35 -2.46 -15.42
C THR A 124 -13.93 -2.05 -16.82
N ILE A 125 -14.88 -1.80 -17.73
CA ILE A 125 -14.56 -1.33 -19.09
C ILE A 125 -13.80 0.01 -19.05
N ALA A 126 -14.23 0.97 -18.22
CA ALA A 126 -13.52 2.23 -18.05
C ALA A 126 -12.08 2.01 -17.52
N ASN A 127 -11.92 1.15 -16.50
CA ASN A 127 -10.62 0.81 -15.94
C ASN A 127 -9.71 0.10 -16.95
N LEU A 128 -10.24 -0.69 -17.85
CA LEU A 128 -9.47 -1.36 -18.89
C LEU A 128 -9.05 -0.38 -19.99
N ILE A 129 -9.91 0.54 -20.40
CA ILE A 129 -9.55 1.57 -21.40
C ILE A 129 -8.45 2.49 -20.88
N THR A 130 -8.51 2.89 -19.59
CA THR A 130 -7.45 3.70 -18.94
C THR A 130 -6.21 2.89 -18.55
N ARG A 131 -6.23 1.59 -18.86
CA ARG A 131 -5.14 0.65 -18.55
C ARG A 131 -4.74 0.68 -17.07
N PHE A 132 -5.74 0.56 -16.18
CA PHE A 132 -5.48 0.17 -14.78
C PHE A 132 -5.27 -1.33 -14.65
N TYR A 133 -5.76 -2.10 -15.62
CA TYR A 133 -5.56 -3.54 -15.77
C TYR A 133 -5.34 -3.84 -17.24
N ASP A 134 -4.55 -4.85 -17.55
CA ASP A 134 -4.46 -5.41 -18.90
C ASP A 134 -5.54 -6.50 -19.11
N VAL A 135 -6.08 -6.60 -20.29
CA VAL A 135 -7.09 -7.62 -20.63
C VAL A 135 -6.47 -9.02 -20.63
N ASN A 136 -7.22 -10.03 -20.20
CA ASN A 136 -6.75 -11.42 -20.24
C ASN A 136 -6.73 -11.97 -21.67
N GLN A 137 -7.73 -11.60 -22.49
CA GLN A 137 -7.83 -11.95 -23.92
C GLN A 137 -8.44 -10.78 -24.67
N GLY A 138 -8.15 -10.70 -25.98
CA GLY A 138 -8.60 -9.62 -26.83
C GLY A 138 -7.69 -8.41 -26.82
N HIS A 139 -8.16 -7.32 -27.40
CA HIS A 139 -7.39 -6.10 -27.61
C HIS A 139 -8.25 -4.85 -27.34
N ILE A 140 -7.60 -3.82 -26.82
CA ILE A 140 -8.16 -2.46 -26.77
C ILE A 140 -7.22 -1.58 -27.59
N LYS A 141 -7.75 -0.91 -28.59
CA LYS A 141 -6.98 -0.11 -29.54
C LYS A 141 -7.43 1.35 -29.53
N ILE A 142 -6.50 2.26 -29.69
CA ILE A 142 -6.73 3.68 -29.98
C ILE A 142 -6.15 3.98 -31.35
N ASP A 143 -7.02 4.35 -32.30
CA ASP A 143 -6.63 4.60 -33.71
C ASP A 143 -5.85 3.43 -34.33
N GLY A 144 -6.26 2.19 -34.02
CA GLY A 144 -5.62 0.96 -34.51
C GLY A 144 -4.40 0.49 -33.71
N THR A 145 -3.89 1.28 -32.76
CA THR A 145 -2.73 0.91 -31.92
C THR A 145 -3.22 0.29 -30.61
N ASP A 146 -2.72 -0.89 -30.25
CA ASP A 146 -3.04 -1.54 -28.97
C ASP A 146 -2.54 -0.68 -27.79
N ILE A 147 -3.37 -0.48 -26.78
CA ILE A 147 -3.01 0.33 -25.61
C ILE A 147 -1.82 -0.23 -24.82
N ARG A 148 -1.50 -1.52 -24.97
CA ARG A 148 -0.33 -2.16 -24.36
C ARG A 148 0.98 -1.73 -25.03
N GLU A 149 0.93 -1.27 -26.27
CA GLU A 149 2.06 -0.74 -27.02
C GLU A 149 2.27 0.76 -26.78
N ILE A 150 1.30 1.44 -26.16
CA ILE A 150 1.37 2.87 -25.80
C ILE A 150 1.92 2.99 -24.37
N SER A 151 2.84 3.97 -24.14
CA SER A 151 3.30 4.24 -22.79
C SER A 151 2.13 4.68 -21.90
N LYS A 152 2.06 4.19 -20.66
CA LYS A 152 0.95 4.48 -19.72
C LYS A 152 0.78 5.99 -19.50
N GLN A 153 1.86 6.72 -19.41
CA GLN A 153 1.82 8.17 -19.24
C GLN A 153 1.19 8.86 -20.45
N SER A 154 1.62 8.49 -21.66
CA SER A 154 1.06 9.04 -22.89
C SER A 154 -0.42 8.69 -23.05
N LEU A 155 -0.79 7.43 -22.79
CA LEU A 155 -2.17 6.97 -22.84
C LEU A 155 -3.08 7.77 -21.90
N ARG A 156 -2.66 7.94 -20.65
CA ARG A 156 -3.44 8.66 -19.64
C ARG A 156 -3.52 10.16 -19.88
N ASN A 157 -2.51 10.75 -20.51
CA ASN A 157 -2.54 12.16 -20.92
C ASN A 157 -3.59 12.44 -22.02
N LEU A 158 -4.03 11.41 -22.76
CA LEU A 158 -5.12 11.54 -23.75
C LEU A 158 -6.52 11.47 -23.11
N MET A 159 -6.62 11.16 -21.81
CA MET A 159 -7.89 10.84 -21.16
C MET A 159 -8.09 11.66 -19.90
N GLY A 160 -9.34 12.04 -19.61
CA GLY A 160 -9.79 12.49 -18.32
C GLY A 160 -10.71 11.43 -17.71
N LEU A 161 -10.43 11.00 -16.50
CA LEU A 161 -11.27 10.04 -15.76
C LEU A 161 -11.98 10.75 -14.61
N VAL A 162 -13.32 10.66 -14.61
CA VAL A 162 -14.15 11.10 -13.47
C VAL A 162 -14.73 9.87 -12.79
N THR A 163 -14.36 9.66 -11.54
CA THR A 163 -14.87 8.54 -10.73
C THR A 163 -16.16 8.93 -10.00
N GLN A 164 -16.90 7.92 -9.54
CA GLN A 164 -18.13 8.13 -8.76
C GLN A 164 -17.84 8.86 -7.44
N ASP A 165 -16.74 8.52 -6.79
CA ASP A 165 -16.29 9.14 -5.55
C ASP A 165 -15.20 10.18 -5.87
N SER A 166 -15.52 11.45 -5.72
CA SER A 166 -14.57 12.55 -5.87
C SER A 166 -13.78 12.72 -4.59
N ILE A 167 -12.47 12.46 -4.63
CA ILE A 167 -11.58 12.74 -3.50
C ILE A 167 -11.16 14.20 -3.59
N LEU A 168 -11.59 15.01 -2.63
CA LEU A 168 -11.16 16.39 -2.49
C LEU A 168 -10.12 16.48 -1.38
N PHE A 169 -9.01 17.12 -1.67
CA PHE A 169 -8.01 17.45 -0.66
C PHE A 169 -8.46 18.68 0.15
N ASN A 170 -8.01 18.78 1.39
CA ASN A 170 -8.28 19.95 2.24
C ASN A 170 -7.43 21.14 1.75
N ASP A 171 -7.83 21.70 0.60
CA ASP A 171 -7.17 22.80 -0.09
C ASP A 171 -8.21 23.67 -0.83
N SER A 172 -7.76 24.73 -1.49
CA SER A 172 -8.61 25.59 -2.28
C SER A 172 -9.29 24.85 -3.43
N ILE A 173 -10.43 25.34 -3.90
CA ILE A 173 -11.13 24.80 -5.09
C ILE A 173 -10.18 24.80 -6.29
N ARG A 174 -9.38 25.86 -6.46
CA ARG A 174 -8.42 25.97 -7.56
C ARG A 174 -7.41 24.83 -7.56
N ASN A 175 -6.87 24.47 -6.40
CA ASN A 175 -5.87 23.40 -6.30
C ASN A 175 -6.47 22.00 -6.43
N ASN A 176 -7.78 21.86 -6.19
CA ASN A 176 -8.51 20.62 -6.41
C ASN A 176 -9.00 20.42 -7.85
N THR A 177 -8.94 21.46 -8.70
CA THR A 177 -9.44 21.44 -10.09
C THR A 177 -8.35 21.70 -11.13
N ALA A 178 -7.11 21.91 -10.70
CA ALA A 178 -5.96 22.20 -11.57
C ALA A 178 -5.27 20.93 -12.08
#